data_810e21a553ab7938ef47e2269ff88ee9
#
_entry.id   810e21a553ab7938ef47e2269ff88ee9
#
_cell.length_a   1.000
_cell.length_b   1.000
_cell.length_c   1.000
_cell.angle_alpha   90.00
_cell.angle_beta   90.00
_cell.angle_gamma   90.00
#
_symmetry.space_group_name_H-M   'P 1'
#
loop_
_entity.id
_entity.type
_entity.pdbx_description
1 polymer ?
#
loop_
_entity_poly.entity_id
_entity_poly.type
_entity_poly.pdbx_seq_one_letter_code
_entity_poly.pdbx_strand_id
1 'polypeptide(L)'
;YYGKEIDTMGNRLYESTVIPNRGAWIELETDASEVVAVRIDRNRKLPATVLVRALGWDTNESILDLFWNGQTDEDGLPVYDERIVRTLEKDTTQSADEALVEIYKKLRPGEPPTVESARNLFDNLFFDARRYDLARVGRYKLNKKLGWRQRMLGQTLAQPIVDTETGEIILDAGVQVGEEQLDIVAKSGVFSGEGFAEFYITNSDGVVSKIICNNCNLEFNHRTVTREDMIANISYLLNLM
;
A
#
# COMPACT_ATOMS: atom_id res chain seq x y z
N TYR A 1 -9.82 3.65 -8.94
CA TYR A 1 -10.03 5.10 -9.06
C TYR A 1 -9.22 5.82 -8.00
N TYR A 2 -8.62 6.92 -8.38
CA TYR A 2 -7.95 7.85 -7.47
C TYR A 2 -8.51 9.25 -7.70
N GLY A 3 -8.89 9.91 -6.63
CA GLY A 3 -9.48 11.25 -6.64
C GLY A 3 -8.71 12.20 -5.75
N LYS A 4 -8.88 13.49 -6.05
CA LYS A 4 -8.38 14.60 -5.27
C LYS A 4 -9.48 15.66 -5.19
N GLU A 5 -9.82 16.03 -3.98
CA GLU A 5 -10.78 17.09 -3.71
C GLU A 5 -10.14 18.20 -2.86
N ILE A 6 -10.73 19.36 -2.90
CA ILE A 6 -10.38 20.47 -2.00
C ILE A 6 -11.61 20.74 -1.14
N ASP A 7 -11.45 20.67 0.17
CA ASP A 7 -12.53 20.97 1.11
C ASP A 7 -12.84 22.47 1.16
N THR A 8 -13.87 22.85 1.88
CA THR A 8 -14.31 24.25 2.03
C THR A 8 -13.27 25.13 2.74
N MET A 9 -12.30 24.53 3.43
CA MET A 9 -11.20 25.22 4.12
C MET A 9 -9.91 25.27 3.30
N GLY A 10 -9.91 24.71 2.09
CA GLY A 10 -8.75 24.68 1.19
C GLY A 10 -7.79 23.51 1.38
N ASN A 11 -8.12 22.53 2.25
CA ASN A 11 -7.30 21.34 2.43
C ASN A 11 -7.47 20.38 1.25
N ARG A 12 -6.37 19.76 0.84
CA ARG A 12 -6.38 18.75 -0.21
C ARG A 12 -6.73 17.39 0.41
N LEU A 13 -7.81 16.80 -0.06
CA LEU A 13 -8.26 15.47 0.32
C LEU A 13 -8.00 14.50 -0.82
N TYR A 14 -7.54 13.31 -0.50
CA TYR A 14 -7.20 12.28 -1.48
C TYR A 14 -8.02 11.02 -1.20
N GLU A 15 -8.42 10.36 -2.25
CA GLU A 15 -9.16 9.12 -2.17
C GLU A 15 -8.64 8.08 -3.16
N SER A 16 -8.79 6.83 -2.80
CA SER A 16 -8.53 5.69 -3.68
C SER A 16 -9.63 4.67 -3.50
N THR A 17 -10.25 4.25 -4.59
CA THR A 17 -11.31 3.24 -4.55
C THR A 17 -10.96 2.09 -5.47
N VAL A 18 -10.90 0.88 -4.92
CA VAL A 18 -10.80 -0.37 -5.67
C VAL A 18 -12.20 -0.97 -5.80
N ILE A 19 -12.70 -1.00 -7.03
CA ILE A 19 -14.02 -1.53 -7.38
C ILE A 19 -13.83 -2.83 -8.14
N PRO A 20 -14.04 -4.01 -7.52
CA PRO A 20 -13.98 -5.27 -8.22
C PRO A 20 -15.18 -5.46 -9.15
N ASN A 21 -15.06 -6.38 -10.10
CA ASN A 21 -16.20 -6.83 -10.90
C ASN A 21 -17.26 -7.55 -10.02
N ARG A 22 -16.80 -8.26 -9.02
CA ARG A 22 -17.62 -8.88 -7.97
C ARG A 22 -16.86 -8.86 -6.65
N GLY A 23 -17.52 -8.43 -5.56
CA GLY A 23 -16.97 -8.45 -4.22
C GLY A 23 -17.00 -7.08 -3.53
N ALA A 24 -16.39 -7.01 -2.36
CA ALA A 24 -16.36 -5.83 -1.53
C ALA A 24 -15.46 -4.73 -2.09
N TRP A 25 -15.91 -3.48 -1.99
CA TRP A 25 -15.12 -2.32 -2.33
C TRP A 25 -14.12 -2.02 -1.21
N ILE A 26 -12.95 -1.52 -1.59
CA ILE A 26 -11.95 -0.97 -0.68
C ILE A 26 -11.78 0.50 -1.02
N GLU A 27 -12.12 1.36 -0.06
CA GLU A 27 -12.02 2.80 -0.22
C GLU A 27 -11.02 3.33 0.80
N LEU A 28 -9.98 4.01 0.33
CA LEU A 28 -9.05 4.76 1.16
C LEU A 28 -9.36 6.25 1.01
N GLU A 29 -9.34 6.98 2.09
CA GLU A 29 -9.59 8.43 2.09
C GLU A 29 -8.74 9.11 3.15
N THR A 30 -8.39 10.35 2.89
CA THR A 30 -7.65 11.18 3.83
C THR A 30 -8.55 12.28 4.38
N ASP A 31 -8.31 12.68 5.62
CA ASP A 31 -8.96 13.82 6.22
C ASP A 31 -8.05 15.08 6.23
N ALA A 32 -8.58 16.18 6.74
CA ALA A 32 -7.83 17.44 6.85
C ALA A 32 -6.62 17.35 7.80
N SER A 33 -6.56 16.34 8.65
CA SER A 33 -5.43 16.05 9.55
C SER A 33 -4.41 15.09 8.90
N GLU A 34 -4.60 14.76 7.63
CA GLU A 34 -3.77 13.81 6.87
C GLU A 34 -3.79 12.38 7.45
N VAL A 35 -4.82 12.04 8.21
CA VAL A 35 -5.06 10.67 8.67
C VAL A 35 -5.65 9.87 7.52
N VAL A 36 -5.08 8.69 7.28
CA VAL A 36 -5.56 7.77 6.24
C VAL A 36 -6.57 6.80 6.84
N ALA A 37 -7.78 6.82 6.31
CA ALA A 37 -8.85 5.92 6.71
C ALA A 37 -9.15 4.90 5.61
N VAL A 38 -9.60 3.71 6.01
CA VAL A 38 -10.12 2.69 5.10
C VAL A 38 -11.59 2.43 5.39
N ARG A 39 -12.34 2.24 4.33
CA ARG A 39 -13.73 1.78 4.38
C ARG A 39 -13.84 0.51 3.55
N ILE A 40 -14.37 -0.53 4.16
CA ILE A 40 -14.56 -1.83 3.52
C ILE A 40 -16.06 -2.00 3.28
N ASP A 41 -16.42 -2.25 2.03
CA ASP A 41 -17.81 -2.50 1.59
C ASP A 41 -18.81 -1.43 2.07
N ARG A 42 -18.42 -0.15 1.97
CA ARG A 42 -19.22 1.02 2.38
C ARG A 42 -19.59 1.08 3.87
N ASN A 43 -18.93 0.32 4.70
CA ASN A 43 -19.09 0.37 6.15
C ASN A 43 -18.41 1.59 6.78
N ARG A 44 -18.47 1.71 8.09
CA ARG A 44 -17.84 2.81 8.83
C ARG A 44 -16.32 2.78 8.66
N LYS A 45 -15.72 3.97 8.61
CA LYS A 45 -14.27 4.17 8.50
C LYS A 45 -13.52 3.52 9.67
N LEU A 46 -12.35 3.00 9.32
CA LEU A 46 -11.31 2.56 10.24
C LEU A 46 -9.98 3.24 9.86
N PRO A 47 -9.05 3.46 10.80
CA PRO A 47 -7.69 3.81 10.42
C PRO A 47 -7.11 2.79 9.45
N ALA A 48 -6.42 3.24 8.40
CA ALA A 48 -5.86 2.32 7.40
C ALA A 48 -4.83 1.34 8.00
N THR A 49 -4.19 1.71 9.11
CA THR A 49 -3.27 0.86 9.87
C THR A 49 -3.94 -0.39 10.44
N VAL A 50 -5.24 -0.35 10.73
CA VAL A 50 -6.01 -1.54 11.12
C VAL A 50 -6.02 -2.57 9.99
N LEU A 51 -6.22 -2.12 8.74
CA LEU A 51 -6.13 -3.01 7.57
C LEU A 51 -4.71 -3.56 7.40
N VAL A 52 -3.69 -2.71 7.50
CA VAL A 52 -2.28 -3.13 7.38
C VAL A 52 -1.95 -4.18 8.43
N ARG A 53 -2.39 -3.97 9.67
CA ARG A 53 -2.19 -4.90 10.77
C ARG A 53 -2.90 -6.23 10.53
N ALA A 54 -4.14 -6.21 10.06
CA ALA A 54 -4.90 -7.40 9.69
C ALA A 54 -4.25 -8.20 8.54
N LEU A 55 -3.50 -7.53 7.67
CA LEU A 55 -2.74 -8.16 6.59
C LEU A 55 -1.44 -8.81 7.06
N GLY A 56 -1.03 -8.63 8.32
CA GLY A 56 0.09 -9.34 8.93
C GLY A 56 1.23 -8.47 9.47
N TRP A 57 1.19 -7.15 9.32
CA TRP A 57 2.11 -6.23 10.00
C TRP A 57 1.60 -5.95 11.40
N ASP A 58 1.95 -6.85 12.33
CA ASP A 58 1.32 -7.01 13.65
C ASP A 58 1.59 -5.83 14.59
N THR A 59 2.82 -5.31 14.61
CA THR A 59 3.25 -4.26 15.54
C THR A 59 3.26 -2.86 14.91
N ASN A 60 3.21 -1.83 15.74
CA ASN A 60 3.36 -0.44 15.29
C ASN A 60 4.68 -0.22 14.57
N GLU A 61 5.77 -0.77 15.13
CA GLU A 61 7.11 -0.69 14.56
C GLU A 61 7.15 -1.31 13.15
N SER A 62 6.53 -2.47 12.96
CA SER A 62 6.48 -3.14 11.64
C SER A 62 5.72 -2.32 10.61
N ILE A 63 4.68 -1.59 11.02
CA ILE A 63 3.92 -0.68 10.14
C ILE A 63 4.74 0.57 9.81
N LEU A 64 5.39 1.16 10.80
CA LEU A 64 6.26 2.33 10.61
C LEU A 64 7.40 2.00 9.64
N ASP A 65 8.07 0.87 9.84
CA ASP A 65 9.17 0.40 8.99
C ASP A 65 8.70 0.07 7.57
N LEU A 66 7.50 -0.48 7.41
CA LEU A 66 6.93 -0.77 6.10
C LEU A 66 6.85 0.47 5.21
N PHE A 67 6.47 1.61 5.78
CA PHE A 67 6.32 2.89 5.05
C PHE A 67 7.52 3.84 5.23
N TRP A 68 8.56 3.43 5.95
CA TRP A 68 9.76 4.23 6.13
C TRP A 68 10.49 4.45 4.80
N ASN A 69 10.80 5.69 4.48
CA ASN A 69 11.42 6.09 3.21
C ASN A 69 12.96 6.10 3.24
N GLY A 70 13.59 5.60 4.32
CA GLY A 70 15.03 5.56 4.48
C GLY A 70 15.66 6.82 5.07
N GLN A 71 14.87 7.85 5.39
CA GLN A 71 15.39 9.07 6.01
C GLN A 71 15.69 8.90 7.50
N THR A 72 16.80 9.48 7.93
CA THR A 72 17.20 9.55 9.34
C THR A 72 17.41 11.00 9.74
N ASP A 73 17.29 11.26 11.04
CA ASP A 73 17.64 12.54 11.65
C ASP A 73 19.17 12.71 11.83
N GLU A 74 19.57 13.81 12.49
CA GLU A 74 20.98 14.12 12.76
C GLU A 74 21.67 13.09 13.67
N ASP A 75 20.90 12.37 14.49
CA ASP A 75 21.37 11.32 15.38
C ASP A 75 21.36 9.92 14.72
N GLY A 76 20.93 9.84 13.46
CA GLY A 76 20.84 8.59 12.71
C GLY A 76 19.59 7.76 13.01
N LEU A 77 18.60 8.33 13.72
CA LEU A 77 17.35 7.67 14.03
C LEU A 77 16.36 7.79 12.85
N PRO A 78 15.54 6.77 12.58
CA PRO A 78 14.60 6.81 11.48
C PRO A 78 13.55 7.92 11.67
N VAL A 79 13.33 8.69 10.61
CA VAL A 79 12.23 9.67 10.51
C VAL A 79 11.08 9.02 9.79
N TYR A 80 10.01 8.75 10.52
CA TYR A 80 8.83 8.09 9.98
C TYR A 80 7.86 9.09 9.34
N ASP A 81 7.04 8.59 8.41
CA ASP A 81 6.00 9.38 7.77
C ASP A 81 4.95 9.82 8.81
N GLU A 82 4.82 11.12 9.01
CA GLU A 82 3.90 11.69 10.01
C GLU A 82 2.44 11.29 9.77
N ARG A 83 2.04 11.06 8.53
CA ARG A 83 0.67 10.64 8.19
C ARG A 83 0.38 9.24 8.72
N ILE A 84 1.36 8.35 8.63
CA ILE A 84 1.28 7.00 9.23
C ILE A 84 1.30 7.08 10.74
N VAL A 85 2.15 7.93 11.33
CA VAL A 85 2.18 8.14 12.79
C VAL A 85 0.82 8.63 13.28
N ARG A 86 0.25 9.67 12.66
CA ARG A 86 -1.08 10.19 13.02
C ARG A 86 -2.19 9.15 12.83
N THR A 87 -2.08 8.31 11.80
CA THR A 87 -3.04 7.23 11.56
C THR A 87 -2.94 6.16 12.65
N LEU A 88 -1.72 5.80 13.09
CA LEU A 88 -1.50 4.88 14.22
C LEU A 88 -2.05 5.42 15.54
N GLU A 89 -2.00 6.74 15.78
CA GLU A 89 -2.60 7.36 16.98
C GLU A 89 -4.12 7.18 17.04
N LYS A 90 -4.78 7.00 15.90
CA LYS A 90 -6.22 6.70 15.82
C LYS A 90 -6.53 5.21 15.86
N ASP A 91 -5.53 4.37 15.71
CA ASP A 91 -5.66 2.92 15.73
C ASP A 91 -5.61 2.41 17.18
N THR A 92 -6.70 1.82 17.64
CA THR A 92 -6.82 1.24 18.99
C THR A 92 -6.38 -0.21 19.08
N THR A 93 -6.07 -0.85 17.95
CA THR A 93 -5.66 -2.25 17.89
C THR A 93 -4.16 -2.40 18.16
N GLN A 94 -3.76 -3.53 18.76
CA GLN A 94 -2.38 -3.80 19.15
C GLN A 94 -1.79 -5.03 18.45
N SER A 95 -2.62 -5.82 17.77
CA SER A 95 -2.22 -7.05 17.08
C SER A 95 -3.05 -7.28 15.83
N ALA A 96 -2.56 -8.18 14.96
CA ALA A 96 -3.30 -8.61 13.77
C ALA A 96 -4.65 -9.22 14.12
N ASP A 97 -4.72 -9.99 15.19
CA ASP A 97 -5.96 -10.62 15.66
C ASP A 97 -6.97 -9.58 16.13
N GLU A 98 -6.54 -8.57 16.89
CA GLU A 98 -7.40 -7.45 17.31
C GLU A 98 -7.89 -6.65 16.10
N ALA A 99 -7.03 -6.42 15.13
CA ALA A 99 -7.39 -5.71 13.90
C ALA A 99 -8.45 -6.48 13.09
N LEU A 100 -8.31 -7.78 12.94
CA LEU A 100 -9.31 -8.64 12.29
C LEU A 100 -10.65 -8.58 13.01
N VAL A 101 -10.64 -8.66 14.34
CA VAL A 101 -11.85 -8.56 15.18
C VAL A 101 -12.50 -7.19 15.03
N GLU A 102 -11.71 -6.11 14.97
CA GLU A 102 -12.26 -4.76 14.78
C GLU A 102 -12.90 -4.59 13.40
N ILE A 103 -12.30 -5.12 12.36
CA ILE A 103 -12.90 -5.17 11.01
C ILE A 103 -14.20 -5.98 11.02
N TYR A 104 -14.20 -7.14 11.68
CA TYR A 104 -15.41 -7.97 11.81
C TYR A 104 -16.57 -7.22 12.45
N LYS A 105 -16.32 -6.51 13.55
CA LYS A 105 -17.36 -5.70 14.24
C LYS A 105 -17.97 -4.63 13.32
N LYS A 106 -17.19 -4.07 12.41
CA LYS A 106 -17.72 -3.09 11.44
C LYS A 106 -18.55 -3.75 10.35
N LEU A 107 -18.16 -4.94 9.89
CA LEU A 107 -18.86 -5.66 8.83
C LEU A 107 -20.10 -6.39 9.33
N ARG A 108 -20.08 -6.86 10.59
CA ARG A 108 -21.12 -7.65 11.23
C ARG A 108 -21.52 -7.08 12.59
N PRO A 109 -22.16 -5.89 12.63
CA PRO A 109 -22.58 -5.29 13.89
C PRO A 109 -23.56 -6.20 14.65
N GLY A 110 -23.32 -6.36 15.95
CA GLY A 110 -24.21 -7.16 16.83
C GLY A 110 -23.89 -8.65 16.89
N GLU A 111 -23.01 -9.17 16.06
CA GLU A 111 -22.52 -10.54 16.17
C GLU A 111 -21.29 -10.59 17.09
N PRO A 112 -21.22 -11.53 18.07
CA PRO A 112 -20.05 -11.67 18.92
C PRO A 112 -18.85 -12.17 18.08
N PRO A 113 -17.73 -11.42 18.02
CA PRO A 113 -16.59 -11.83 17.20
C PRO A 113 -15.72 -12.85 17.91
N THR A 114 -15.18 -13.80 17.13
CA THR A 114 -14.01 -14.59 17.49
C THR A 114 -12.90 -14.31 16.49
N VAL A 115 -11.64 -14.55 16.87
CA VAL A 115 -10.50 -14.36 15.95
C VAL A 115 -10.65 -15.25 14.72
N GLU A 116 -11.07 -16.49 14.91
CA GLU A 116 -11.28 -17.45 13.82
C GLU A 116 -12.37 -16.99 12.85
N SER A 117 -13.52 -16.57 13.37
CA SER A 117 -14.63 -16.08 12.52
C SER A 117 -14.24 -14.79 11.80
N ALA A 118 -13.49 -13.92 12.44
CA ALA A 118 -12.99 -12.67 11.85
C ALA A 118 -12.00 -12.95 10.72
N ARG A 119 -11.05 -13.86 10.93
CA ARG A 119 -10.08 -14.26 9.90
C ARG A 119 -10.79 -14.90 8.71
N ASN A 120 -11.69 -15.84 8.95
CA ASN A 120 -12.46 -16.49 7.89
C ASN A 120 -13.30 -15.52 7.09
N LEU A 121 -13.93 -14.53 7.74
CA LEU A 121 -14.69 -13.49 7.05
C LEU A 121 -13.77 -12.64 6.17
N PHE A 122 -12.64 -12.21 6.70
CA PHE A 122 -11.68 -11.37 5.98
C PHE A 122 -11.09 -12.08 4.76
N ASP A 123 -10.64 -13.33 4.93
CA ASP A 123 -10.07 -14.14 3.85
C ASP A 123 -11.11 -14.42 2.75
N ASN A 124 -12.33 -14.78 3.14
CA ASN A 124 -13.41 -15.00 2.19
C ASN A 124 -13.83 -13.72 1.45
N LEU A 125 -13.71 -12.57 2.09
CA LEU A 125 -14.13 -11.30 1.50
C LEU A 125 -13.21 -10.85 0.37
N PHE A 126 -11.90 -11.08 0.49
CA PHE A 126 -10.89 -10.56 -0.43
C PHE A 126 -10.13 -11.62 -1.22
N PHE A 127 -9.90 -12.81 -0.65
CA PHE A 127 -8.98 -13.81 -1.19
C PHE A 127 -9.66 -15.07 -1.73
N ASP A 128 -10.97 -15.20 -1.57
CA ASP A 128 -11.74 -16.29 -2.20
C ASP A 128 -12.20 -15.87 -3.61
N ALA A 129 -11.65 -16.51 -4.63
CA ALA A 129 -11.97 -16.24 -6.03
C ALA A 129 -13.45 -16.46 -6.40
N ARG A 130 -14.21 -17.19 -5.58
CA ARG A 130 -15.66 -17.36 -5.78
C ARG A 130 -16.45 -16.14 -5.33
N ARG A 131 -15.88 -15.32 -4.43
CA ARG A 131 -16.53 -14.15 -3.81
C ARG A 131 -15.96 -12.84 -4.27
N TYR A 132 -14.69 -12.81 -4.66
CA TYR A 132 -13.99 -11.62 -5.11
C TYR A 132 -13.39 -11.85 -6.50
N ASP A 133 -13.67 -10.96 -7.43
CA ASP A 133 -13.21 -11.06 -8.80
C ASP A 133 -12.93 -9.69 -9.40
N LEU A 134 -11.67 -9.41 -9.67
CA LEU A 134 -11.24 -8.20 -10.39
C LEU A 134 -11.55 -8.25 -11.88
N ALA A 135 -11.80 -9.45 -12.44
CA ALA A 135 -11.74 -9.74 -13.86
C ALA A 135 -10.35 -9.42 -14.47
N ARG A 136 -10.12 -9.79 -15.73
CA ARG A 136 -8.85 -9.51 -16.42
C ARG A 136 -8.57 -8.02 -16.56
N VAL A 137 -9.61 -7.26 -16.88
CA VAL A 137 -9.50 -5.80 -17.05
C VAL A 137 -9.16 -5.10 -15.74
N GLY A 138 -9.77 -5.53 -14.63
CA GLY A 138 -9.47 -4.99 -13.30
C GLY A 138 -8.05 -5.30 -12.88
N ARG A 139 -7.59 -6.53 -13.04
CA ARG A 139 -6.20 -6.92 -12.77
C ARG A 139 -5.21 -6.12 -13.62
N TYR A 140 -5.45 -5.97 -14.90
CA TYR A 140 -4.61 -5.16 -15.79
C TYR A 140 -4.54 -3.70 -15.33
N LYS A 141 -5.69 -3.08 -15.02
CA LYS A 141 -5.73 -1.68 -14.57
C LYS A 141 -5.03 -1.49 -13.24
N LEU A 142 -5.19 -2.43 -12.31
CA LEU A 142 -4.55 -2.39 -10.99
C LEU A 142 -3.03 -2.52 -11.14
N ASN A 143 -2.55 -3.50 -11.90
CA ASN A 143 -1.12 -3.68 -12.17
C ASN A 143 -0.52 -2.47 -12.89
N LYS A 144 -1.23 -1.88 -13.83
CA LYS A 144 -0.79 -0.67 -14.53
C LYS A 144 -0.64 0.52 -13.57
N LYS A 145 -1.56 0.68 -12.62
CA LYS A 145 -1.53 1.78 -11.64
C LYS A 145 -0.50 1.58 -10.54
N LEU A 146 -0.41 0.37 -10.00
CA LEU A 146 0.45 0.03 -8.86
C LEU A 146 1.81 -0.52 -9.29
N GLY A 147 2.01 -0.78 -10.58
CA GLY A 147 3.25 -1.29 -11.13
C GLY A 147 4.41 -0.30 -11.01
N TRP A 148 5.60 -0.84 -10.82
CA TRP A 148 6.81 -0.07 -10.59
C TRP A 148 7.20 0.85 -11.75
N ARG A 149 7.01 0.42 -13.00
CA ARG A 149 7.42 1.19 -14.19
C ARG A 149 6.83 2.60 -14.21
N GLN A 150 5.53 2.71 -14.05
CA GLN A 150 4.85 4.01 -14.11
C GLN A 150 5.12 4.88 -12.89
N ARG A 151 5.35 4.26 -11.74
CA ARG A 151 5.65 4.99 -10.50
C ARG A 151 7.08 5.51 -10.44
N MET A 152 8.01 4.85 -11.14
CA MET A 152 9.43 5.24 -11.16
C MET A 152 9.79 6.15 -12.33
N LEU A 153 9.06 6.08 -13.44
CA LEU A 153 9.38 6.85 -14.63
C LEU A 153 9.44 8.36 -14.34
N GLY A 154 10.55 9.00 -14.70
CA GLY A 154 10.79 10.41 -14.48
C GLY A 154 11.26 10.79 -13.07
N GLN A 155 11.30 9.85 -12.13
CA GLN A 155 11.80 10.08 -10.78
C GLN A 155 13.31 9.95 -10.69
N THR A 156 13.90 10.50 -9.64
CA THR A 156 15.33 10.32 -9.34
C THR A 156 15.48 9.33 -8.19
N LEU A 157 16.42 8.40 -8.30
CA LEU A 157 16.66 7.41 -7.25
C LEU A 157 17.30 8.08 -6.02
N ALA A 158 16.69 7.89 -4.84
CA ALA A 158 17.25 8.32 -3.57
C ALA A 158 18.24 7.29 -3.00
N GLN A 159 18.06 6.02 -3.35
CA GLN A 159 18.94 4.92 -2.97
C GLN A 159 19.22 4.05 -4.20
N PRO A 160 20.35 3.31 -4.22
CA PRO A 160 20.66 2.43 -5.32
C PRO A 160 19.65 1.27 -5.41
N ILE A 161 19.42 0.79 -6.61
CA ILE A 161 18.70 -0.46 -6.85
C ILE A 161 19.71 -1.58 -6.89
N VAL A 162 19.49 -2.60 -6.08
CA VAL A 162 20.40 -3.74 -5.92
C VAL A 162 19.68 -5.01 -6.37
N ASP A 163 20.39 -5.84 -7.13
CA ASP A 163 19.94 -7.18 -7.47
C ASP A 163 19.91 -8.05 -6.20
N THR A 164 18.74 -8.61 -5.88
CA THR A 164 18.55 -9.38 -4.63
C THR A 164 19.22 -10.75 -4.66
N GLU A 165 19.55 -11.27 -5.85
CA GLU A 165 20.23 -12.56 -6.00
C GLU A 165 21.73 -12.43 -5.94
N THR A 166 22.29 -11.40 -6.60
CA THR A 166 23.75 -11.23 -6.74
C THR A 166 24.34 -10.21 -5.78
N GLY A 167 23.54 -9.29 -5.26
CA GLY A 167 24.00 -8.16 -4.46
C GLY A 167 24.63 -7.03 -5.30
N GLU A 168 24.61 -7.12 -6.63
CA GLU A 168 25.16 -6.09 -7.52
C GLU A 168 24.25 -4.86 -7.59
N ILE A 169 24.87 -3.68 -7.65
CA ILE A 169 24.16 -2.43 -7.88
C ILE A 169 23.77 -2.36 -9.36
N ILE A 170 22.44 -2.34 -9.60
CA ILE A 170 21.87 -2.22 -10.96
C ILE A 170 21.86 -0.77 -11.42
N LEU A 171 21.40 0.12 -10.54
CA LEU A 171 21.40 1.57 -10.76
C LEU A 171 21.83 2.28 -9.48
N ASP A 172 22.65 3.29 -9.61
CA ASP A 172 23.12 4.10 -8.48
C ASP A 172 22.05 5.11 -7.99
N ALA A 173 22.22 5.56 -6.75
CA ALA A 173 21.49 6.71 -6.25
C ALA A 173 21.80 7.95 -7.11
N GLY A 174 20.81 8.84 -7.25
CA GLY A 174 20.93 10.04 -8.06
C GLY A 174 20.62 9.86 -9.55
N VAL A 175 20.45 8.62 -10.02
CA VAL A 175 20.07 8.36 -11.42
C VAL A 175 18.62 8.77 -11.65
N GLN A 176 18.39 9.56 -12.72
CA GLN A 176 17.04 9.83 -13.21
C GLN A 176 16.53 8.66 -14.02
N VAL A 177 15.37 8.14 -13.66
CA VAL A 177 14.79 6.93 -14.25
C VAL A 177 14.04 7.26 -15.54
N GLY A 178 14.59 6.86 -16.67
CA GLY A 178 13.95 6.85 -17.97
C GLY A 178 13.57 5.45 -18.43
N GLU A 179 13.07 5.30 -19.64
CA GLU A 179 12.68 3.99 -20.20
C GLU A 179 13.86 3.00 -20.28
N GLU A 180 15.05 3.48 -20.59
CA GLU A 180 16.26 2.64 -20.64
C GLU A 180 16.59 2.05 -19.27
N GLN A 181 16.53 2.87 -18.21
CA GLN A 181 16.76 2.42 -16.83
C GLN A 181 15.71 1.42 -16.39
N LEU A 182 14.43 1.65 -16.76
CA LEU A 182 13.35 0.70 -16.48
C LEU A 182 13.59 -0.65 -17.16
N ASP A 183 14.10 -0.66 -18.38
CA ASP A 183 14.43 -1.90 -19.09
C ASP A 183 15.62 -2.66 -18.48
N ILE A 184 16.61 -1.94 -17.95
CA ILE A 184 17.73 -2.53 -17.19
C ILE A 184 17.20 -3.20 -15.93
N VAL A 185 16.36 -2.49 -15.14
CA VAL A 185 15.77 -3.03 -13.91
C VAL A 185 14.89 -4.25 -14.20
N ALA A 186 14.09 -4.22 -15.28
CA ALA A 186 13.22 -5.33 -15.67
C ALA A 186 13.95 -6.64 -15.97
N LYS A 187 15.20 -6.55 -16.40
CA LYS A 187 16.05 -7.71 -16.74
C LYS A 187 16.90 -8.21 -15.56
N SER A 188 16.85 -7.51 -14.43
CA SER A 188 17.63 -7.83 -13.23
C SER A 188 16.89 -8.79 -12.30
N GLY A 189 17.59 -9.32 -11.29
CA GLY A 189 17.02 -10.16 -10.25
C GLY A 189 16.25 -9.43 -9.14
N VAL A 190 15.96 -8.14 -9.29
CA VAL A 190 15.24 -7.32 -8.27
C VAL A 190 13.87 -7.89 -7.93
N PHE A 191 13.20 -8.54 -8.86
CA PHE A 191 11.85 -9.09 -8.71
C PHE A 191 11.79 -10.59 -8.45
N SER A 192 12.93 -11.24 -8.21
CA SER A 192 12.98 -12.69 -7.98
C SER A 192 12.56 -13.11 -6.57
N GLY A 193 12.42 -12.16 -5.65
CA GLY A 193 11.93 -12.40 -4.29
C GLY A 193 10.42 -12.54 -4.19
N GLU A 194 9.95 -13.06 -3.06
CA GLU A 194 8.52 -13.04 -2.72
C GLU A 194 8.11 -11.65 -2.23
N GLY A 195 6.86 -11.26 -2.49
CA GLY A 195 6.26 -10.04 -1.98
C GLY A 195 6.17 -8.91 -3.01
N PHE A 196 6.47 -7.71 -2.59
CA PHE A 196 6.41 -6.49 -3.41
C PHE A 196 7.79 -5.88 -3.62
N ALA A 197 7.97 -5.21 -4.76
CA ALA A 197 9.18 -4.43 -5.03
C ALA A 197 9.12 -3.09 -4.30
N GLU A 198 10.24 -2.66 -3.74
CA GLU A 198 10.40 -1.40 -3.02
C GLU A 198 11.49 -0.56 -3.68
N PHE A 199 11.18 0.73 -3.88
CA PHE A 199 12.12 1.69 -4.45
C PHE A 199 12.09 3.00 -3.66
N TYR A 200 13.22 3.65 -3.57
CA TYR A 200 13.36 4.94 -2.90
C TYR A 200 13.65 6.02 -3.93
N ILE A 201 12.79 7.01 -4.00
CA ILE A 201 12.87 8.08 -5.00
C ILE A 201 12.93 9.46 -4.34
N THR A 202 13.48 10.42 -5.07
CA THR A 202 13.37 11.85 -4.77
C THR A 202 12.53 12.49 -5.87
N ASN A 203 11.46 13.17 -5.47
CA ASN A 203 10.61 13.89 -6.42
C ASN A 203 11.25 15.22 -6.86
N SER A 204 10.59 15.96 -7.77
CA SER A 204 11.05 17.25 -8.28
C SER A 204 11.23 18.32 -7.19
N ASP A 205 10.53 18.19 -6.07
CA ASP A 205 10.58 19.12 -4.93
C ASP A 205 11.66 18.74 -3.90
N GLY A 206 12.44 17.67 -4.16
CA GLY A 206 13.50 17.17 -3.30
C GLY A 206 13.01 16.30 -2.14
N VAL A 207 11.72 15.92 -2.13
CA VAL A 207 11.16 15.05 -1.10
C VAL A 207 11.44 13.59 -1.43
N VAL A 208 12.00 12.87 -0.46
CA VAL A 208 12.25 11.43 -0.55
C VAL A 208 10.98 10.67 -0.22
N SER A 209 10.64 9.70 -1.05
CA SER A 209 9.48 8.85 -0.88
C SER A 209 9.82 7.40 -1.16
N LYS A 210 9.18 6.48 -0.43
CA LYS A 210 9.24 5.05 -0.69
C LYS A 210 8.10 4.66 -1.63
N ILE A 211 8.43 4.00 -2.73
CA ILE A 211 7.46 3.37 -3.61
C ILE A 211 7.38 1.90 -3.24
N ILE A 212 6.20 1.46 -2.82
CA ILE A 212 5.88 0.04 -2.67
C ILE A 212 4.96 -0.31 -3.84
N CYS A 213 5.40 -1.25 -4.68
CA CYS A 213 4.62 -1.73 -5.81
C CYS A 213 3.96 -3.05 -5.46
N ASN A 214 2.85 -3.37 -6.12
CA ASN A 214 2.30 -4.72 -6.03
C ASN A 214 3.24 -5.76 -6.64
N ASN A 215 2.97 -7.04 -6.43
CA ASN A 215 3.74 -8.11 -7.07
C ASN A 215 3.58 -8.02 -8.59
N CYS A 216 4.64 -7.58 -9.27
CA CYS A 216 4.66 -7.34 -10.71
C CYS A 216 4.61 -8.63 -11.55
N ASN A 217 4.84 -9.79 -10.93
CA ASN A 217 4.82 -11.09 -11.57
C ASN A 217 3.43 -11.73 -11.58
N LEU A 218 2.41 -11.07 -11.02
CA LEU A 218 1.04 -11.56 -11.05
C LEU A 218 0.53 -11.62 -12.49
N GLU A 219 0.11 -12.79 -12.90
CA GLU A 219 -0.52 -13.00 -14.19
C GLU A 219 -1.87 -12.28 -14.27
N PHE A 220 -2.28 -11.89 -15.49
CA PHE A 220 -3.60 -11.28 -15.73
C PHE A 220 -4.77 -12.20 -15.33
N ASN A 221 -4.51 -13.46 -15.07
CA ASN A 221 -5.49 -14.43 -14.61
C ASN A 221 -5.71 -14.39 -13.09
N HIS A 222 -4.86 -13.70 -12.33
CA HIS A 222 -5.05 -13.55 -10.89
C HIS A 222 -6.26 -12.68 -10.60
N ARG A 223 -7.33 -13.29 -10.12
CA ARG A 223 -8.67 -12.69 -10.04
C ARG A 223 -8.94 -11.97 -8.73
N THR A 224 -8.29 -12.34 -7.65
CA THR A 224 -8.45 -11.71 -6.34
C THR A 224 -7.45 -10.58 -6.13
N VAL A 225 -7.76 -9.66 -5.23
CA VAL A 225 -6.77 -8.73 -4.69
C VAL A 225 -5.78 -9.49 -3.82
N THR A 226 -4.54 -8.99 -3.72
CA THR A 226 -3.50 -9.55 -2.85
C THR A 226 -3.17 -8.60 -1.70
N ARG A 227 -2.45 -9.10 -0.70
CA ARG A 227 -1.88 -8.26 0.37
C ARG A 227 -1.01 -7.14 -0.22
N GLU A 228 -0.17 -7.51 -1.19
CA GLU A 228 0.73 -6.63 -1.89
C GLU A 228 -0.02 -5.54 -2.65
N ASP A 229 -1.14 -5.86 -3.30
CA ASP A 229 -2.01 -4.88 -3.94
C ASP A 229 -2.54 -3.84 -2.95
N MET A 230 -2.99 -4.27 -1.77
CA MET A 230 -3.55 -3.39 -0.74
C MET A 230 -2.48 -2.45 -0.18
N ILE A 231 -1.29 -2.96 0.14
CA ILE A 231 -0.17 -2.16 0.64
C ILE A 231 0.33 -1.20 -0.43
N ALA A 232 0.48 -1.64 -1.68
CA ALA A 232 0.86 -0.80 -2.79
C ALA A 232 -0.15 0.33 -3.05
N ASN A 233 -1.44 0.07 -2.85
CA ASN A 233 -2.49 1.09 -2.96
C ASN A 233 -2.35 2.18 -1.89
N ILE A 234 -2.08 1.81 -0.64
CA ILE A 234 -1.80 2.78 0.44
C ILE A 234 -0.54 3.59 0.11
N SER A 235 0.54 2.93 -0.29
CA SER A 235 1.78 3.59 -0.71
C SER A 235 1.55 4.58 -1.86
N TYR A 236 0.76 4.20 -2.85
CA TYR A 236 0.43 5.08 -3.97
C TYR A 236 -0.35 6.31 -3.51
N LEU A 237 -1.34 6.14 -2.62
CA LEU A 237 -2.09 7.26 -2.06
C LEU A 237 -1.18 8.22 -1.29
N LEU A 238 -0.28 7.70 -0.45
CA LEU A 238 0.70 8.50 0.28
C LEU A 238 1.61 9.31 -0.66
N ASN A 239 1.97 8.75 -1.80
CA ASN A 239 2.82 9.45 -2.77
C ASN A 239 2.07 10.51 -3.59
N LEU A 240 0.73 10.49 -3.62
CA LEU A 240 -0.09 11.55 -4.22
C LEU A 240 -0.27 12.76 -3.29
N MET A 241 -0.14 12.57 -1.99
CA MET A 241 -0.28 13.60 -0.96
C MET A 241 0.96 14.48 -0.89
#